data_17107d3ea43891bb7a96b0f21558af45
#
_entry.id   17107d3ea43891bb7a96b0f21558af45
#
_cell.length_a   1.000
_cell.length_b   1.000
_cell.length_c   1.000
_cell.angle_alpha   90.00
_cell.angle_beta   90.00
_cell.angle_gamma   90.00
#
_symmetry.space_group_name_H-M   'P 1'
#
loop_
_entity.id
_entity.type
_entity.pdbx_description
1 polymer ?
#
loop_
_entity_poly.entity_id
_entity_poly.type
_entity_poly.pdbx_seq_one_letter_code
_entity_poly.pdbx_strand_id
1 'polypeptide(L)'
;EPSFERLEVRELNHPALLRYLSERNIDLCIARKECVELHFSHNGKNYFAIGFKNKSGGYEVRNRFFKGCMSPKDITHIRQQGEPRYACYVFEGMMDYLSFLSLRMEKFPSCPSLEAQDYVILNSTSNVDKAIDALHGYERISCLLDNDEAGRKATLAIETALGYRVRDASHLYSEYNDLNDYLCGVKSKQSVHQVQPVKRTVPSRKRGAALGM
;
A
#
# COMPACT_ATOMS: atom_id res chain seq x y z
N GLU A 1 -15.51 20.60 3.90
CA GLU A 1 -14.10 20.18 4.06
C GLU A 1 -13.53 20.75 5.35
N PRO A 2 -12.75 20.00 6.13
CA PRO A 2 -12.14 20.56 7.33
C PRO A 2 -11.18 21.68 6.93
N SER A 3 -11.42 22.89 7.44
CA SER A 3 -10.50 24.00 7.26
C SER A 3 -9.31 23.81 8.19
N PHE A 4 -8.15 23.52 7.62
CA PHE A 4 -6.90 23.49 8.37
C PHE A 4 -6.31 24.91 8.36
N GLU A 5 -6.13 25.46 9.55
CA GLU A 5 -5.58 26.81 9.74
C GLU A 5 -4.13 26.72 10.20
N ARG A 6 -3.32 27.70 9.86
CA ARG A 6 -1.93 27.83 10.33
C ARG A 6 -1.06 26.61 10.05
N LEU A 7 -1.14 26.09 8.81
CA LEU A 7 -0.30 24.97 8.40
C LEU A 7 1.19 25.38 8.40
N GLU A 8 1.99 24.66 9.18
CA GLU A 8 3.43 24.74 9.19
C GLU A 8 4.03 23.39 8.82
N VAL A 9 4.98 23.40 7.88
CA VAL A 9 5.66 22.21 7.39
C VAL A 9 7.10 22.22 7.91
N ARG A 10 7.51 21.15 8.57
CA ARG A 10 8.84 20.98 9.17
C ARG A 10 9.47 19.65 8.78
N GLU A 11 10.76 19.50 9.04
CA GLU A 11 11.41 18.18 8.99
C GLU A 11 10.80 17.24 10.04
N LEU A 12 10.66 15.96 9.68
CA LEU A 12 10.04 14.95 10.52
C LEU A 12 10.95 14.58 11.71
N ASN A 13 10.72 15.17 12.87
CA ASN A 13 11.54 14.98 14.06
C ASN A 13 10.74 14.78 15.36
N HIS A 14 9.42 14.98 15.37
CA HIS A 14 8.61 14.88 16.57
C HIS A 14 8.65 13.46 17.17
N PRO A 15 9.04 13.29 18.45
CA PRO A 15 9.28 11.97 19.05
C PRO A 15 8.06 11.04 19.00
N ALA A 16 6.83 11.57 19.14
CA ALA A 16 5.62 10.75 19.07
C ALA A 16 5.34 10.22 17.67
N LEU A 17 5.68 10.98 16.61
CA LEU A 17 5.53 10.55 15.22
C LEU A 17 6.59 9.51 14.86
N LEU A 18 7.84 9.73 15.28
CA LEU A 18 8.92 8.76 15.08
C LEU A 18 8.63 7.44 15.82
N ARG A 19 8.12 7.51 17.04
CA ARG A 19 7.70 6.31 17.79
C ARG A 19 6.57 5.57 17.05
N TYR A 20 5.56 6.27 16.55
CA TYR A 20 4.49 5.67 15.78
C TYR A 20 5.01 4.93 14.54
N LEU A 21 5.97 5.53 13.79
CA LEU A 21 6.60 4.88 12.65
C LEU A 21 7.43 3.65 13.05
N SER A 22 8.19 3.74 14.15
CA SER A 22 8.95 2.59 14.69
C SER A 22 8.04 1.43 15.11
N GLU A 23 6.88 1.71 15.72
CA GLU A 23 5.88 0.70 16.07
C GLU A 23 5.25 0.03 14.85
N ARG A 24 5.35 0.68 13.68
CA ARG A 24 4.94 0.15 12.37
C ARG A 24 6.11 -0.42 11.58
N ASN A 25 7.26 -0.65 12.22
CA ASN A 25 8.49 -1.17 11.64
C ASN A 25 9.04 -0.38 10.44
N ILE A 26 8.68 0.91 10.33
CA ILE A 26 9.19 1.77 9.27
C ILE A 26 10.60 2.26 9.63
N ASP A 27 11.52 2.17 8.66
CA ASP A 27 12.85 2.75 8.76
C ASP A 27 12.76 4.28 8.89
N LEU A 28 13.33 4.82 9.97
CA LEU A 28 13.20 6.25 10.28
C LEU A 28 14.03 7.15 9.35
N CYS A 29 15.11 6.64 8.76
CA CYS A 29 15.88 7.39 7.77
C CYS A 29 15.08 7.55 6.49
N ILE A 30 14.39 6.49 6.05
CA ILE A 30 13.46 6.52 4.93
C ILE A 30 12.31 7.48 5.24
N ALA A 31 11.67 7.34 6.39
CA ALA A 31 10.54 8.18 6.75
C ALA A 31 10.89 9.68 6.76
N ARG A 32 12.07 10.06 7.26
CA ARG A 32 12.54 11.44 7.25
C ARG A 32 12.84 11.97 5.85
N LYS A 33 13.25 11.10 4.93
CA LYS A 33 13.49 11.47 3.53
C LYS A 33 12.19 11.69 2.76
N GLU A 34 11.20 10.82 2.99
CA GLU A 34 9.97 10.75 2.19
C GLU A 34 8.81 11.58 2.76
N CYS A 35 8.85 11.91 4.06
CA CYS A 35 7.75 12.56 4.77
C CYS A 35 8.21 13.85 5.44
N VAL A 36 7.23 14.68 5.75
CA VAL A 36 7.39 15.92 6.54
C VAL A 36 6.58 15.84 7.83
N GLU A 37 6.86 16.74 8.75
CA GLU A 37 6.04 16.98 9.93
C GLU A 37 5.12 18.17 9.66
N LEU A 38 3.83 17.97 9.87
CA LEU A 38 2.81 19.01 9.71
C LEU A 38 2.32 19.45 11.10
N HIS A 39 2.32 20.77 11.33
CA HIS A 39 1.64 21.41 12.47
C HIS A 39 0.48 22.24 11.92
N PHE A 40 -0.71 22.11 12.48
CA PHE A 40 -1.89 22.82 12.02
C PHE A 40 -2.91 22.98 13.14
N SER A 41 -3.81 23.95 12.97
CA SER A 41 -4.96 24.14 13.85
C SER A 41 -6.24 23.71 13.15
N HIS A 42 -7.14 23.10 13.91
CA HIS A 42 -8.49 22.74 13.46
C HIS A 42 -9.46 22.90 14.63
N ASN A 43 -10.53 23.65 14.44
CA ASN A 43 -11.51 23.96 15.49
C ASN A 43 -10.85 24.51 16.78
N GLY A 44 -9.86 25.41 16.64
CA GLY A 44 -9.16 26.04 17.76
C GLY A 44 -8.19 25.13 18.53
N LYS A 45 -7.97 23.88 18.08
CA LYS A 45 -7.01 22.95 18.68
C LYS A 45 -5.81 22.77 17.77
N ASN A 46 -4.63 22.64 18.36
CA ASN A 46 -3.39 22.39 17.63
C ASN A 46 -3.15 20.88 17.48
N TYR A 47 -2.71 20.48 16.28
CA TYR A 47 -2.40 19.12 15.91
C TYR A 47 -1.02 19.04 15.27
N PHE A 48 -0.43 17.86 15.33
CA PHE A 48 0.74 17.51 14.54
C PHE A 48 0.58 16.11 13.95
N ALA A 49 1.14 15.92 12.76
CA ALA A 49 1.02 14.67 12.04
C ALA A 49 2.16 14.49 11.03
N ILE A 50 2.34 13.26 10.56
CA ILE A 50 3.16 12.94 9.39
C ILE A 50 2.40 13.45 8.17
N GLY A 51 3.09 14.18 7.30
CA GLY A 51 2.61 14.63 6.00
C GLY A 51 3.35 13.92 4.88
N PHE A 52 2.62 13.37 3.92
CA PHE A 52 3.15 12.80 2.70
C PHE A 52 2.57 13.57 1.52
N LYS A 53 3.44 14.28 0.81
CA LYS A 53 3.02 15.24 -0.22
C LYS A 53 2.51 14.52 -1.47
N ASN A 54 1.35 14.95 -1.99
CA ASN A 54 0.82 14.46 -3.25
C ASN A 54 1.21 15.35 -4.44
N LYS A 55 0.91 14.90 -5.66
CA LYS A 55 1.25 15.55 -6.93
C LYS A 55 0.67 16.96 -7.05
N SER A 56 -0.49 17.23 -6.48
CA SER A 56 -1.18 18.52 -6.53
C SER A 56 -0.84 19.46 -5.38
N GLY A 57 0.11 19.10 -4.52
CA GLY A 57 0.57 19.94 -3.41
C GLY A 57 -0.22 19.79 -2.11
N GLY A 58 -1.22 18.91 -2.07
CA GLY A 58 -1.86 18.48 -0.84
C GLY A 58 -1.02 17.46 -0.08
N TYR A 59 -1.51 17.03 1.07
CA TYR A 59 -0.82 16.06 1.92
C TYR A 59 -1.76 14.95 2.37
N GLU A 60 -1.31 13.70 2.27
CA GLU A 60 -1.84 12.63 3.09
C GLU A 60 -1.31 12.82 4.51
N VAL A 61 -2.21 12.74 5.49
CA VAL A 61 -1.93 13.11 6.87
C VAL A 61 -2.17 11.92 7.77
N ARG A 62 -1.19 11.59 8.61
CA ARG A 62 -1.29 10.44 9.50
C ARG A 62 -0.60 10.65 10.85
N ASN A 63 -1.25 10.20 11.89
CA ASN A 63 -0.63 9.95 13.18
C ASN A 63 -1.27 8.70 13.82
N ARG A 64 -0.97 8.41 15.09
CA ARG A 64 -1.55 7.27 15.82
C ARG A 64 -3.09 7.29 15.87
N PHE A 65 -3.71 8.46 15.86
CA PHE A 65 -5.12 8.67 16.19
C PHE A 65 -5.99 8.91 14.96
N PHE A 66 -5.42 9.35 13.85
CA PHE A 66 -6.20 9.61 12.65
C PHE A 66 -5.41 9.45 11.36
N LYS A 67 -6.16 9.20 10.27
CA LYS A 67 -5.74 9.23 8.87
C LYS A 67 -6.64 10.23 8.14
N GLY A 68 -6.07 11.11 7.33
CA GLY A 68 -6.81 12.10 6.57
C GLY A 68 -6.02 12.64 5.41
N CYS A 69 -6.59 13.63 4.73
CA CYS A 69 -5.94 14.33 3.63
C CYS A 69 -6.18 15.83 3.77
N MET A 70 -5.14 16.61 3.56
CA MET A 70 -5.22 18.06 3.33
C MET A 70 -5.27 18.30 1.83
N SER A 71 -6.35 18.95 1.38
CA SER A 71 -6.61 19.23 -0.04
C SER A 71 -5.47 20.01 -0.71
N PRO A 72 -5.32 19.84 -2.03
CA PRO A 72 -6.12 19.00 -2.91
C PRO A 72 -5.79 17.51 -2.80
N LYS A 73 -6.80 16.63 -3.03
CA LYS A 73 -6.62 15.18 -3.08
C LYS A 73 -6.05 14.75 -4.42
N ASP A 74 -4.96 14.00 -4.39
CA ASP A 74 -4.33 13.47 -5.60
C ASP A 74 -3.47 12.23 -5.30
N ILE A 75 -2.99 11.58 -6.35
CA ILE A 75 -1.93 10.57 -6.24
C ILE A 75 -0.61 11.22 -5.83
N THR A 76 0.30 10.42 -5.27
CA THR A 76 1.71 10.78 -5.20
C THR A 76 2.46 10.03 -6.30
N HIS A 77 3.25 10.75 -7.10
CA HIS A 77 4.06 10.16 -8.16
C HIS A 77 5.53 10.54 -7.94
N ILE A 78 6.33 9.58 -7.50
CA ILE A 78 7.75 9.75 -7.22
C ILE A 78 8.52 9.27 -8.43
N ARG A 79 9.12 10.21 -9.16
CA ARG A 79 9.99 9.94 -10.29
C ARG A 79 11.44 10.05 -9.85
N GLN A 80 12.23 9.06 -10.20
CA GLN A 80 13.65 9.07 -9.92
C GLN A 80 14.37 10.05 -10.84
N GLN A 81 15.46 10.65 -10.32
CA GLN A 81 16.30 11.56 -11.11
C GLN A 81 17.11 10.80 -12.16
N GLY A 82 17.51 11.50 -13.23
CA GLY A 82 18.31 10.96 -14.33
C GLY A 82 17.44 10.34 -15.42
N GLU A 83 17.90 9.21 -15.96
CA GLU A 83 17.22 8.53 -17.07
C GLU A 83 15.80 8.05 -16.69
N PRO A 84 14.82 8.12 -17.62
CA PRO A 84 13.48 7.63 -17.40
C PRO A 84 13.48 6.15 -16.96
N ARG A 85 12.63 5.82 -15.99
CA ARG A 85 12.47 4.43 -15.54
C ARG A 85 11.43 3.69 -16.38
N TYR A 86 11.73 2.43 -16.71
CA TYR A 86 10.80 1.55 -17.43
C TYR A 86 9.81 0.85 -16.49
N ALA A 87 10.13 0.82 -15.20
CA ALA A 87 9.32 0.13 -14.19
C ALA A 87 8.72 1.12 -13.19
N CYS A 88 7.48 0.85 -12.79
CA CYS A 88 6.79 1.58 -11.74
C CYS A 88 6.12 0.60 -10.77
N TYR A 89 6.21 0.90 -9.48
CA TYR A 89 5.49 0.17 -8.43
C TYR A 89 4.34 1.02 -7.92
N VAL A 90 3.19 0.38 -7.72
CA VAL A 90 1.95 1.04 -7.31
C VAL A 90 1.55 0.57 -5.93
N PHE A 91 1.25 1.51 -5.03
CA PHE A 91 0.82 1.26 -3.65
C PHE A 91 -0.53 1.94 -3.38
N GLU A 92 -1.30 1.40 -2.42
CA GLU A 92 -2.55 2.03 -2.03
C GLU A 92 -2.31 3.27 -1.17
N GLY A 93 -1.42 3.18 -0.19
CA GLY A 93 -1.13 4.25 0.74
C GLY A 93 0.35 4.48 1.04
N MET A 94 0.64 5.60 1.71
CA MET A 94 2.02 5.95 2.07
C MET A 94 2.66 4.91 3.00
N MET A 95 1.89 4.23 3.86
CA MET A 95 2.45 3.25 4.80
C MET A 95 2.97 2.03 4.06
N ASP A 96 2.30 1.60 3.00
CA ASP A 96 2.72 0.47 2.16
C ASP A 96 3.97 0.80 1.36
N TYR A 97 4.02 2.02 0.80
CA TYR A 97 5.21 2.54 0.15
C TYR A 97 6.42 2.57 1.11
N LEU A 98 6.27 3.16 2.30
CA LEU A 98 7.35 3.22 3.30
C LEU A 98 7.74 1.81 3.78
N SER A 99 6.79 0.89 3.89
CA SER A 99 7.04 -0.51 4.24
C SER A 99 7.85 -1.22 3.17
N PHE A 100 7.53 -1.00 1.90
CA PHE A 100 8.32 -1.54 0.78
C PHE A 100 9.77 -1.07 0.83
N LEU A 101 9.99 0.23 1.01
CA LEU A 101 11.34 0.78 1.10
C LEU A 101 12.10 0.21 2.31
N SER A 102 11.44 0.10 3.47
CA SER A 102 12.02 -0.47 4.70
C SER A 102 12.41 -1.93 4.51
N LEU A 103 11.53 -2.76 3.90
CA LEU A 103 11.82 -4.14 3.54
C LEU A 103 13.01 -4.27 2.58
N ARG A 104 13.14 -3.36 1.63
CA ARG A 104 14.28 -3.35 0.70
C ARG A 104 15.58 -3.03 1.41
N MET A 105 15.58 -2.07 2.33
CA MET A 105 16.76 -1.74 3.15
C MET A 105 17.17 -2.91 4.05
N GLU A 106 16.21 -3.58 4.68
CA GLU A 106 16.45 -4.74 5.54
C GLU A 106 17.02 -5.92 4.76
N LYS A 107 16.38 -6.29 3.64
CA LYS A 107 16.76 -7.48 2.86
C LYS A 107 18.02 -7.28 2.01
N PHE A 108 18.32 -6.08 1.60
CA PHE A 108 19.41 -5.74 0.68
C PHE A 108 20.17 -4.50 1.14
N PRO A 109 20.78 -4.51 2.34
CA PRO A 109 21.37 -3.30 2.93
C PRO A 109 22.53 -2.71 2.11
N SER A 110 23.26 -3.55 1.39
CA SER A 110 24.39 -3.09 0.54
C SER A 110 23.94 -2.50 -0.80
N CYS A 111 22.77 -2.91 -1.31
CA CYS A 111 22.23 -2.44 -2.59
C CYS A 111 20.69 -2.54 -2.60
N PRO A 112 19.97 -1.65 -1.91
CA PRO A 112 18.52 -1.71 -1.83
C PRO A 112 17.83 -1.39 -3.15
N SER A 113 18.53 -0.74 -4.09
CA SER A 113 18.03 -0.41 -5.44
C SER A 113 16.71 0.35 -5.41
N LEU A 114 16.56 1.30 -4.48
CA LEU A 114 15.32 2.07 -4.31
C LEU A 114 15.05 3.01 -5.49
N GLU A 115 16.08 3.35 -6.24
CA GLU A 115 16.03 4.27 -7.38
C GLU A 115 15.98 3.54 -8.75
N ALA A 116 15.81 2.21 -8.72
CA ALA A 116 15.73 1.42 -9.95
C ALA A 116 14.39 1.54 -10.66
N GLN A 117 13.34 2.00 -9.97
CA GLN A 117 11.97 2.18 -10.45
C GLN A 117 11.35 3.45 -9.91
N ASP A 118 10.31 3.92 -10.57
CA ASP A 118 9.44 4.98 -10.07
C ASP A 118 8.32 4.41 -9.19
N TYR A 119 7.61 5.27 -8.49
CA TYR A 119 6.54 4.88 -7.57
C TYR A 119 5.30 5.74 -7.76
N VAL A 120 4.14 5.08 -7.78
CA VAL A 120 2.82 5.74 -7.75
C VAL A 120 2.08 5.25 -6.50
N ILE A 121 1.61 6.18 -5.70
CA ILE A 121 0.80 5.91 -4.52
C ILE A 121 -0.59 6.51 -4.76
N LEU A 122 -1.63 5.66 -4.70
CA LEU A 122 -3.00 6.07 -4.98
C LEU A 122 -3.52 7.10 -3.97
N ASN A 123 -3.07 6.98 -2.71
CA ASN A 123 -3.58 7.72 -1.53
C ASN A 123 -5.06 7.43 -1.22
N SER A 124 -5.81 6.98 -2.21
CA SER A 124 -7.17 6.44 -2.13
C SER A 124 -7.46 5.67 -3.40
N THR A 125 -8.17 4.56 -3.32
CA THR A 125 -8.62 3.80 -4.51
C THR A 125 -9.50 4.62 -5.46
N SER A 126 -10.13 5.70 -4.98
CA SER A 126 -10.85 6.65 -5.82
C SER A 126 -9.98 7.44 -6.82
N ASN A 127 -8.65 7.43 -6.65
CA ASN A 127 -7.70 8.06 -7.56
C ASN A 127 -7.14 7.10 -8.62
N VAL A 128 -7.73 5.91 -8.79
CA VAL A 128 -7.22 4.89 -9.73
C VAL A 128 -7.11 5.41 -11.16
N ASP A 129 -8.05 6.21 -11.64
CA ASP A 129 -8.01 6.76 -13.00
C ASP A 129 -6.81 7.70 -13.19
N LYS A 130 -6.51 8.55 -12.21
CA LYS A 130 -5.33 9.41 -12.22
C LYS A 130 -4.02 8.62 -12.21
N ALA A 131 -4.02 7.47 -11.51
CA ALA A 131 -2.87 6.57 -11.50
C ALA A 131 -2.69 5.90 -12.86
N ILE A 132 -3.76 5.45 -13.51
CA ILE A 132 -3.74 4.89 -14.87
C ILE A 132 -3.11 5.90 -15.82
N ASP A 133 -3.54 7.17 -15.80
CA ASP A 133 -2.96 8.24 -16.62
C ASP A 133 -1.45 8.41 -16.38
N ALA A 134 -1.02 8.36 -15.10
CA ALA A 134 0.38 8.48 -14.75
C ALA A 134 1.23 7.27 -15.16
N LEU A 135 0.60 6.10 -15.33
CA LEU A 135 1.28 4.83 -15.60
C LEU A 135 1.46 4.53 -17.09
N HIS A 136 0.85 5.28 -18.01
CA HIS A 136 0.91 5.00 -19.45
C HIS A 136 2.33 4.89 -20.03
N GLY A 137 3.30 5.60 -19.48
CA GLY A 137 4.68 5.61 -19.96
C GLY A 137 5.55 4.43 -19.50
N TYR A 138 5.05 3.55 -18.59
CA TYR A 138 5.83 2.45 -18.04
C TYR A 138 5.59 1.14 -18.80
N GLU A 139 6.66 0.36 -18.98
CA GLU A 139 6.62 -0.96 -19.62
C GLU A 139 6.34 -2.09 -18.62
N ARG A 140 6.71 -1.89 -17.34
CA ARG A 140 6.49 -2.85 -16.26
C ARG A 140 5.88 -2.15 -15.06
N ILE A 141 4.69 -2.59 -14.67
CA ILE A 141 3.93 -2.03 -13.56
C ILE A 141 3.66 -3.16 -12.58
N SER A 142 4.06 -2.97 -11.31
CA SER A 142 3.79 -3.93 -10.24
C SER A 142 2.85 -3.32 -9.23
N CYS A 143 1.64 -3.87 -9.11
CA CYS A 143 0.65 -3.42 -8.14
C CYS A 143 0.85 -4.16 -6.81
N LEU A 144 1.11 -3.39 -5.75
CA LEU A 144 1.21 -3.84 -4.37
C LEU A 144 0.09 -3.14 -3.56
N LEU A 145 -1.17 -3.44 -3.92
CA LEU A 145 -2.35 -2.88 -3.29
C LEU A 145 -2.86 -3.80 -2.18
N ASP A 146 -3.82 -3.31 -1.38
CA ASP A 146 -4.37 -4.05 -0.26
C ASP A 146 -5.10 -5.34 -0.71
N ASN A 147 -5.03 -6.39 0.11
CA ASN A 147 -5.70 -7.67 -0.14
C ASN A 147 -7.20 -7.64 0.24
N ASP A 148 -7.84 -6.47 0.12
CA ASP A 148 -9.26 -6.29 0.31
C ASP A 148 -10.03 -6.13 -1.02
N GLU A 149 -11.33 -5.87 -0.95
CA GLU A 149 -12.17 -5.72 -2.14
C GLU A 149 -11.81 -4.45 -2.93
N ALA A 150 -11.45 -3.35 -2.25
CA ALA A 150 -11.13 -2.08 -2.89
C ALA A 150 -9.79 -2.16 -3.63
N GLY A 151 -8.77 -2.73 -2.99
CA GLY A 151 -7.45 -2.95 -3.61
C GLY A 151 -7.53 -3.88 -4.82
N ARG A 152 -8.29 -4.99 -4.72
CA ARG A 152 -8.51 -5.90 -5.87
C ARG A 152 -9.23 -5.23 -7.04
N LYS A 153 -10.26 -4.39 -6.77
CA LYS A 153 -10.94 -3.62 -7.82
C LYS A 153 -10.01 -2.62 -8.48
N ALA A 154 -9.19 -1.93 -7.70
CA ALA A 154 -8.21 -0.98 -8.23
C ALA A 154 -7.15 -1.69 -9.09
N THR A 155 -6.61 -2.83 -8.65
CA THR A 155 -5.68 -3.65 -9.45
C THR A 155 -6.31 -4.07 -10.76
N LEU A 156 -7.53 -4.60 -10.73
CA LEU A 156 -8.26 -5.03 -11.93
C LEU A 156 -8.50 -3.86 -12.92
N ALA A 157 -8.80 -2.66 -12.41
CA ALA A 157 -8.97 -1.48 -13.25
C ALA A 157 -7.66 -1.11 -13.97
N ILE A 158 -6.53 -1.14 -13.26
CA ILE A 158 -5.21 -0.87 -13.82
C ILE A 158 -4.83 -1.95 -14.86
N GLU A 159 -5.06 -3.23 -14.55
CA GLU A 159 -4.83 -4.36 -15.48
C GLU A 159 -5.68 -4.24 -16.75
N THR A 160 -6.96 -3.88 -16.60
CA THR A 160 -7.88 -3.69 -17.73
C THR A 160 -7.41 -2.57 -18.65
N ALA A 161 -6.93 -1.47 -18.10
CA ALA A 161 -6.50 -0.29 -18.87
C ALA A 161 -5.12 -0.47 -19.53
N LEU A 162 -4.17 -1.15 -18.84
CA LEU A 162 -2.75 -1.17 -19.23
C LEU A 162 -2.26 -2.55 -19.69
N GLY A 163 -3.10 -3.58 -19.55
CA GLY A 163 -2.88 -4.92 -20.12
C GLY A 163 -1.67 -5.65 -19.56
N TYR A 164 -0.96 -6.37 -20.41
CA TYR A 164 0.16 -7.27 -20.07
C TYR A 164 1.34 -6.61 -19.36
N ARG A 165 1.40 -5.29 -19.33
CA ARG A 165 2.42 -4.52 -18.61
C ARG A 165 2.24 -4.56 -17.10
N VAL A 166 1.04 -4.91 -16.62
CA VAL A 166 0.66 -4.92 -15.21
C VAL A 166 0.82 -6.31 -14.62
N ARG A 167 1.36 -6.35 -13.42
CA ARG A 167 1.47 -7.56 -12.59
C ARG A 167 0.91 -7.27 -11.21
N ASP A 168 -0.05 -8.06 -10.78
CA ASP A 168 -0.47 -8.09 -9.38
C ASP A 168 0.62 -8.76 -8.55
N ALA A 169 1.21 -8.01 -7.61
CA ALA A 169 2.23 -8.47 -6.69
C ALA A 169 1.71 -8.62 -5.24
N SER A 170 0.41 -8.40 -5.00
CA SER A 170 -0.21 -8.54 -3.67
C SER A 170 -0.17 -9.99 -3.15
N HIS A 171 -0.04 -10.98 -4.05
CA HIS A 171 0.16 -12.38 -3.70
C HIS A 171 1.41 -12.63 -2.84
N LEU A 172 2.42 -11.73 -2.88
CA LEU A 172 3.64 -11.84 -2.07
C LEU A 172 3.39 -11.69 -0.57
N TYR A 173 2.25 -11.10 -0.19
CA TYR A 173 1.78 -10.94 1.18
C TYR A 173 0.32 -11.37 1.35
N SER A 174 -0.11 -12.44 0.68
CA SER A 174 -1.50 -12.90 0.62
C SER A 174 -2.12 -13.29 1.97
N GLU A 175 -1.30 -13.60 3.01
CA GLU A 175 -1.77 -13.86 4.37
C GLU A 175 -2.03 -12.59 5.20
N TYR A 176 -1.75 -11.41 4.64
CA TYR A 176 -1.82 -10.09 5.28
C TYR A 176 -2.76 -9.18 4.51
N ASN A 177 -3.34 -8.19 5.18
CA ASN A 177 -4.23 -7.25 4.50
C ASN A 177 -3.47 -6.29 3.58
N ASP A 178 -2.35 -5.77 4.06
CA ASP A 178 -1.52 -4.81 3.36
C ASP A 178 -0.02 -5.09 3.58
N LEU A 179 0.84 -4.34 2.92
CA LEU A 179 2.28 -4.53 2.98
C LEU A 179 2.87 -4.11 4.34
N ASN A 180 2.24 -3.17 5.05
CA ASN A 180 2.66 -2.81 6.39
C ASN A 180 2.30 -3.89 7.42
N ASP A 181 1.14 -4.52 7.30
CA ASP A 181 0.78 -5.68 8.11
C ASP A 181 1.76 -6.85 7.89
N TYR A 182 2.19 -7.06 6.64
CA TYR A 182 3.26 -8.02 6.32
C TYR A 182 4.58 -7.67 7.02
N LEU A 183 5.02 -6.42 6.94
CA LEU A 183 6.24 -5.94 7.61
C LEU A 183 6.16 -6.09 9.14
N CYS A 184 4.97 -5.89 9.72
CA CYS A 184 4.72 -6.03 11.16
C CYS A 184 4.40 -7.47 11.60
N GLY A 185 4.21 -8.42 10.69
CA GLY A 185 3.83 -9.79 10.98
C GLY A 185 2.38 -9.95 11.49
N VAL A 186 1.49 -9.00 11.17
CA VAL A 186 0.07 -8.98 11.62
C VAL A 186 -0.81 -9.63 10.57
N LYS A 187 -1.05 -10.94 10.68
CA LYS A 187 -1.88 -11.69 9.72
C LYS A 187 -3.34 -11.27 9.72
N SER A 188 -3.96 -11.28 8.54
CA SER A 188 -5.38 -10.99 8.38
C SER A 188 -6.25 -12.09 9.01
N LYS A 189 -7.37 -11.72 9.64
CA LYS A 189 -8.30 -12.67 10.27
C LYS A 189 -9.00 -13.60 9.26
N GLN A 190 -8.98 -13.29 7.96
CA GLN A 190 -9.62 -14.09 6.91
C GLN A 190 -8.79 -15.31 6.50
N SER A 191 -7.48 -15.35 6.74
CA SER A 191 -6.61 -16.48 6.42
C SER A 191 -6.80 -17.70 7.34
N VAL A 192 -7.55 -17.57 8.43
CA VAL A 192 -7.76 -18.65 9.44
C VAL A 192 -8.94 -19.58 9.07
N HIS A 193 -9.74 -19.27 8.03
CA HIS A 193 -11.01 -19.97 7.79
C HIS A 193 -11.10 -20.84 6.53
N GLN A 194 -10.00 -21.22 5.86
CA GLN A 194 -10.08 -22.13 4.70
C GLN A 194 -9.10 -23.28 4.77
N VAL A 195 -9.31 -24.21 5.70
CA VAL A 195 -9.00 -25.62 5.50
C VAL A 195 -10.16 -26.45 6.09
N GLN A 196 -11.28 -26.52 5.38
CA GLN A 196 -12.22 -27.63 5.61
C GLN A 196 -11.71 -28.85 4.82
N PRO A 197 -11.49 -30.01 5.47
CA PRO A 197 -11.11 -31.22 4.76
C PRO A 197 -12.27 -31.66 3.89
N VAL A 198 -12.03 -31.76 2.58
CA VAL A 198 -12.97 -32.36 1.63
C VAL A 198 -13.26 -33.80 2.08
N LYS A 199 -14.46 -34.04 2.61
CA LYS A 199 -14.96 -35.39 2.87
C LYS A 199 -15.06 -36.12 1.53
N ARG A 200 -14.11 -37.02 1.25
CA ARG A 200 -14.22 -37.98 0.15
C ARG A 200 -15.39 -38.91 0.45
N THR A 201 -16.52 -38.74 -0.22
CA THR A 201 -17.61 -39.69 -0.26
C THR A 201 -17.17 -40.88 -1.13
N VAL A 202 -16.91 -42.01 -0.50
CA VAL A 202 -16.68 -43.28 -1.19
C VAL A 202 -18.05 -43.78 -1.70
N PRO A 203 -18.20 -44.08 -3.01
CA PRO A 203 -19.47 -44.64 -3.50
C PRO A 203 -19.68 -46.05 -2.97
N SER A 204 -20.81 -46.31 -2.31
CA SER A 204 -21.20 -47.64 -1.85
C SER A 204 -21.46 -48.57 -3.05
N ARG A 205 -20.69 -49.67 -3.18
CA ARG A 205 -20.95 -50.77 -4.11
C ARG A 205 -22.26 -51.45 -3.70
N LYS A 206 -23.31 -51.33 -4.50
CA LYS A 206 -24.51 -52.17 -4.41
C LYS A 206 -24.10 -53.61 -4.76
N ARG A 207 -24.27 -54.55 -3.80
CA ARG A 207 -24.20 -56.00 -4.04
C ARG A 207 -25.40 -56.39 -4.90
N GLY A 208 -25.14 -56.90 -6.09
CA GLY A 208 -26.16 -57.52 -6.94
C GLY A 208 -26.71 -58.76 -6.29
N ALA A 209 -28.04 -58.89 -6.31
CA ALA A 209 -28.74 -60.10 -5.89
C ALA A 209 -28.46 -61.26 -6.88
N ALA A 210 -28.07 -62.41 -6.34
CA ALA A 210 -28.01 -63.62 -7.09
C ALA A 210 -29.42 -64.12 -7.31
N LEU A 211 -29.80 -64.33 -8.58
CA LEU A 211 -30.97 -65.14 -8.96
C LEU A 211 -30.58 -66.62 -8.90
N GLY A 212 -31.30 -67.36 -8.06
CA GLY A 212 -31.24 -68.81 -8.08
C GLY A 212 -32.10 -69.37 -9.21
N MET A 213 -31.57 -70.45 -9.80
CA MET A 213 -32.23 -71.70 -10.16
C MET A 213 -31.17 -72.74 -10.41
#